data_775ebb4821ad595d7a1ea03b766ff665
#
_entry.id   775ebb4821ad595d7a1ea03b766ff665
#
_cell.length_a   1.000
_cell.length_b   1.000
_cell.length_c   1.000
_cell.angle_alpha   90.00
_cell.angle_beta   90.00
_cell.angle_gamma   90.00
#
_symmetry.space_group_name_H-M   'P 1'
#
loop_
_entity.id
_entity.type
_entity.pdbx_description
1 polymer ?
#
loop_
_entity_poly.entity_id
_entity_poly.type
_entity_poly.pdbx_seq_one_letter_code
_entity_poly.pdbx_strand_id
1 'polypeptide(L)'
;MKKNVLQKLLAMALVGVMAMGTLTACGGEEPAANNEPAAKTEAPAASTEAAAEKAETPAVAGIDGWEAFAENVTLKIPVYDRGAEGVPAIGENYWETWVQENFGDKYNITMEFVPITRSDVLTSYSLLAAAEDLPTILMEYDYPKQAQWAADGYLTTYDIDQFAQIAPTYYNRMVELNQLGYTEMNGECYFVLAERPYYSTDYTYITLYRQDWLTQIGYDSYPETWAEEKEMLQKLIDEGICENPLGGRMVTGAGVDQNYAFRSFPLDEANWAAYGDYAIPALGDAANKAYLKRENEKYNLGFTNPEYYITDEATEKANFVNGKQLMFKGYMSASMDWVDAFYAQNPDADLAIRVQPTTVDTEAGTVPAFRANNPFGMMISFSSQATEDEIKAAMMYMEWMTLEENLFTMQWGFEGEHYNLENGLPVSIGDYAGDKKQGYNNSKDYWCVTIEARNAGTIEDMIASASPKGCPEDFTDAIIEHYYAQKKMAEQGYAVSDCNFSVVIESAAEYQAALLTLYQEYRDELTMCDPAEFDAKYDELAKKYAEAGYQAIVDERTEAYNAGNSTKLPK
;
A
#
# COMPACT_ATOMS: atom_id res chain seq x y z
N MET A 1 30.89 15.33 18.88
CA MET A 1 29.74 14.73 18.21
C MET A 1 29.97 14.55 16.70
N LYS A 2 30.39 15.53 15.90
CA LYS A 2 30.59 15.41 14.43
C LYS A 2 31.54 14.26 13.94
N LYS A 3 32.49 13.80 14.73
CA LYS A 3 33.40 12.72 14.32
C LYS A 3 32.82 11.30 14.39
N ASN A 4 31.83 11.06 15.23
CA ASN A 4 31.22 9.72 15.39
C ASN A 4 30.15 9.43 14.32
N VAL A 5 29.48 10.47 13.80
CA VAL A 5 28.51 10.36 12.70
C VAL A 5 29.23 9.98 11.40
N LEU A 6 30.36 10.63 11.12
CA LEU A 6 31.13 10.37 9.90
C LEU A 6 31.73 8.95 9.88
N GLN A 7 32.08 8.37 11.05
CA GLN A 7 32.57 7.00 11.13
C GLN A 7 31.47 5.95 10.98
N LYS A 8 30.23 6.24 11.42
CA LYS A 8 29.08 5.35 11.21
C LYS A 8 28.64 5.35 9.73
N LEU A 9 28.66 6.50 9.07
CA LEU A 9 28.35 6.61 7.64
C LEU A 9 29.40 5.91 6.75
N LEU A 10 30.67 5.93 7.12
CA LEU A 10 31.71 5.18 6.40
C LEU A 10 31.60 3.65 6.60
N ALA A 11 31.09 3.20 7.74
CA ALA A 11 30.89 1.77 7.98
C ALA A 11 29.71 1.21 7.16
N MET A 12 28.63 1.96 6.97
CA MET A 12 27.51 1.55 6.10
C MET A 12 27.89 1.54 4.61
N ALA A 13 28.70 2.51 4.17
CA ALA A 13 29.17 2.54 2.77
C ALA A 13 30.10 1.36 2.42
N LEU A 14 30.81 0.78 3.39
CA LEU A 14 31.72 -0.36 3.13
C LEU A 14 30.99 -1.72 3.08
N VAL A 15 29.84 -1.85 3.72
CA VAL A 15 29.00 -3.06 3.64
C VAL A 15 28.24 -3.14 2.32
N GLY A 16 27.83 -1.99 1.76
CA GLY A 16 27.16 -1.92 0.45
C GLY A 16 28.03 -2.28 -0.76
N VAL A 17 29.35 -2.17 -0.66
CA VAL A 17 30.26 -2.41 -1.79
C VAL A 17 30.67 -3.89 -1.96
N MET A 18 30.49 -4.73 -0.93
CA MET A 18 30.80 -6.17 -1.04
C MET A 18 29.63 -7.05 -1.50
N ALA A 19 28.42 -6.49 -1.65
CA ALA A 19 27.25 -7.22 -2.15
C ALA A 19 27.00 -7.03 -3.66
N MET A 20 27.85 -6.28 -4.39
CA MET A 20 27.73 -6.06 -5.83
C MET A 20 28.52 -7.07 -6.68
N GLY A 21 28.40 -8.33 -6.36
CA GLY A 21 28.95 -9.39 -7.20
C GLY A 21 27.92 -10.50 -7.36
N THR A 22 27.19 -10.50 -8.47
CA THR A 22 26.22 -11.51 -8.91
C THR A 22 24.79 -11.38 -8.39
N LEU A 23 24.02 -10.41 -8.91
CA LEU A 23 22.58 -10.57 -9.13
C LEU A 23 22.18 -9.65 -10.29
N THR A 24 22.46 -10.10 -11.49
CA THR A 24 21.72 -9.66 -12.68
C THR A 24 20.39 -10.36 -12.70
N ALA A 25 19.35 -9.58 -12.83
CA ALA A 25 17.97 -9.97 -13.09
C ALA A 25 17.18 -10.59 -11.93
N CYS A 26 16.42 -9.77 -11.28
CA CYS A 26 14.97 -9.92 -11.14
C CYS A 26 14.46 -8.61 -10.57
N GLY A 27 13.91 -7.78 -11.44
CA GLY A 27 13.09 -6.64 -11.03
C GLY A 27 11.81 -7.17 -10.41
N GLY A 28 11.80 -7.34 -9.09
CA GLY A 28 10.56 -7.42 -8.34
C GLY A 28 10.08 -5.99 -8.18
N GLU A 29 9.17 -5.54 -9.05
CA GLU A 29 8.39 -4.35 -8.75
C GLU A 29 7.68 -4.58 -7.43
N GLU A 30 7.97 -3.73 -6.44
CA GLU A 30 6.98 -3.54 -5.39
C GLU A 30 5.66 -3.22 -6.11
N PRO A 31 4.55 -3.89 -5.76
CA PRO A 31 3.28 -3.58 -6.38
C PRO A 31 3.01 -2.10 -6.16
N ALA A 32 2.99 -1.35 -7.25
CA ALA A 32 2.65 0.04 -7.22
C ALA A 32 1.28 0.17 -6.56
N ALA A 33 1.22 0.90 -5.47
CA ALA A 33 -0.04 1.29 -4.86
C ALA A 33 -0.87 2.03 -5.90
N ASN A 34 -2.15 1.73 -6.03
CA ASN A 34 -2.95 2.09 -7.17
C ASN A 34 -4.25 2.74 -6.98
N ASN A 35 -4.53 3.33 -7.96
CA ASN A 35 -5.72 3.97 -8.36
C ASN A 35 -6.96 3.35 -7.80
N GLU A 36 -7.62 4.09 -6.98
CA GLU A 36 -9.04 4.06 -7.01
C GLU A 36 -9.74 5.21 -6.33
N PRO A 37 -10.93 5.39 -6.73
CA PRO A 37 -11.70 6.59 -6.68
C PRO A 37 -12.73 6.71 -5.58
N ALA A 38 -13.01 7.90 -5.04
CA ALA A 38 -13.86 8.23 -3.91
C ALA A 38 -15.36 8.30 -4.23
N ALA A 39 -16.19 7.80 -3.35
CA ALA A 39 -17.62 8.07 -3.35
C ALA A 39 -18.04 8.84 -2.11
N LYS A 40 -18.96 9.75 -2.29
CA LYS A 40 -19.68 10.36 -1.17
C LYS A 40 -20.60 9.30 -0.56
N THR A 41 -20.30 8.84 0.65
CA THR A 41 -21.25 8.08 1.44
C THR A 41 -21.61 8.87 2.68
N GLU A 42 -22.88 9.11 2.89
CA GLU A 42 -23.40 9.58 4.17
C GLU A 42 -23.09 8.51 5.23
N ALA A 43 -22.32 8.87 6.23
CA ALA A 43 -22.00 8.01 7.34
C ALA A 43 -23.26 7.72 8.17
N PRO A 44 -23.51 6.48 8.57
CA PRO A 44 -24.48 6.22 9.63
C PRO A 44 -23.92 6.77 10.94
N ALA A 45 -24.71 7.59 11.61
CA ALA A 45 -24.39 8.14 12.92
C ALA A 45 -24.21 7.01 13.95
N ALA A 46 -22.97 6.74 14.32
CA ALA A 46 -22.69 6.00 15.54
C ALA A 46 -22.56 7.01 16.68
N SER A 47 -23.57 7.04 17.54
CA SER A 47 -23.57 7.80 18.78
C SER A 47 -22.55 7.20 19.76
N THR A 48 -21.50 7.94 20.07
CA THR A 48 -20.82 7.84 21.35
C THR A 48 -20.45 9.24 21.80
N GLU A 49 -21.19 9.72 22.80
CA GLU A 49 -20.87 10.91 23.55
C GLU A 49 -19.52 10.71 24.27
N ALA A 50 -18.49 11.36 23.72
CA ALA A 50 -17.42 11.91 24.52
C ALA A 50 -17.37 13.38 24.15
N ALA A 51 -17.67 14.23 25.13
CA ALA A 51 -17.67 15.65 24.97
C ALA A 51 -16.24 16.13 24.64
N ALA A 52 -15.97 16.29 23.35
CA ALA A 52 -14.91 17.18 22.89
C ALA A 52 -15.50 18.60 22.92
N GLU A 53 -14.94 19.47 23.73
CA GLU A 53 -15.14 20.90 23.63
C GLU A 53 -14.97 21.29 22.16
N LYS A 54 -15.99 21.89 21.56
CA LYS A 54 -15.88 22.50 20.24
C LYS A 54 -14.85 23.61 20.35
N ALA A 55 -13.64 23.35 19.92
CA ALA A 55 -12.75 24.43 19.54
C ALA A 55 -13.48 25.23 18.44
N GLU A 56 -13.66 26.52 18.66
CA GLU A 56 -14.14 27.42 17.60
C GLU A 56 -13.14 27.33 16.45
N THR A 57 -13.61 26.85 15.31
CA THR A 57 -12.79 26.79 14.09
C THR A 57 -12.31 28.21 13.78
N PRO A 58 -11.00 28.46 13.72
CA PRO A 58 -10.50 29.79 13.34
C PRO A 58 -11.04 30.19 11.97
N ALA A 59 -11.24 31.47 11.73
CA ALA A 59 -11.65 31.97 10.43
C ALA A 59 -10.63 31.55 9.38
N VAL A 60 -11.10 30.74 8.42
CA VAL A 60 -10.28 30.01 7.47
C VAL A 60 -9.85 30.94 6.35
N ALA A 61 -8.55 31.12 6.15
CA ALA A 61 -8.01 31.94 5.06
C ALA A 61 -8.08 31.21 3.72
N GLY A 62 -7.65 29.96 3.63
CA GLY A 62 -7.65 29.20 2.37
C GLY A 62 -7.14 29.99 1.17
N ILE A 63 -7.42 29.54 -0.05
CA ILE A 63 -6.97 30.19 -1.30
C ILE A 63 -7.45 31.65 -1.41
N ASP A 64 -8.64 31.96 -0.94
CA ASP A 64 -9.19 33.33 -0.98
C ASP A 64 -8.47 34.33 -0.07
N GLY A 65 -7.71 33.81 0.90
CA GLY A 65 -6.92 34.62 1.85
C GLY A 65 -5.41 34.59 1.61
N TRP A 66 -4.94 33.88 0.58
CA TRP A 66 -3.51 33.80 0.31
C TRP A 66 -2.98 35.04 -0.42
N GLU A 67 -1.82 35.50 0.02
CA GLU A 67 -1.04 36.52 -0.65
C GLU A 67 0.22 35.94 -1.26
N ALA A 68 0.69 36.51 -2.37
CA ALA A 68 1.95 36.13 -2.97
C ALA A 68 3.12 36.46 -2.04
N PHE A 69 4.12 35.61 -1.99
CA PHE A 69 5.35 35.89 -1.22
C PHE A 69 6.03 37.18 -1.73
N ALA A 70 6.54 37.99 -0.81
CA ALA A 70 7.22 39.23 -1.13
C ALA A 70 8.54 38.98 -1.89
N GLU A 71 9.25 37.92 -1.50
CA GLU A 71 10.43 37.40 -2.19
C GLU A 71 10.07 36.06 -2.84
N ASN A 72 10.78 35.68 -3.92
CA ASN A 72 10.54 34.42 -4.57
C ASN A 72 10.92 33.25 -3.65
N VAL A 73 10.02 32.28 -3.51
CA VAL A 73 10.23 31.05 -2.74
C VAL A 73 10.43 29.89 -3.73
N THR A 74 11.47 29.09 -3.56
CA THR A 74 11.64 27.86 -4.32
C THR A 74 11.02 26.70 -3.54
N LEU A 75 10.01 26.06 -4.13
CA LEU A 75 9.33 24.91 -3.55
C LEU A 75 9.78 23.64 -4.24
N LYS A 76 10.54 22.81 -3.53
CA LYS A 76 11.05 21.51 -4.02
C LYS A 76 10.10 20.38 -3.65
N ILE A 77 9.46 19.78 -4.66
CA ILE A 77 8.51 18.68 -4.50
C ILE A 77 9.16 17.38 -5.01
N PRO A 78 9.26 16.33 -4.18
CA PRO A 78 9.74 15.02 -4.64
C PRO A 78 8.72 14.37 -5.57
N VAL A 79 9.20 13.73 -6.62
CA VAL A 79 8.39 12.92 -7.54
C VAL A 79 9.06 11.56 -7.72
N TYR A 80 8.33 10.48 -7.57
CA TYR A 80 8.92 9.15 -7.73
C TYR A 80 9.28 8.85 -9.18
N ASP A 81 10.56 8.60 -9.41
CA ASP A 81 11.05 7.97 -10.64
C ASP A 81 10.93 6.43 -10.50
N ARG A 82 10.04 5.86 -11.28
CA ARG A 82 9.75 4.41 -11.29
C ARG A 82 10.48 3.66 -12.41
N GLY A 83 11.29 4.35 -13.21
CA GLY A 83 11.95 3.76 -14.38
C GLY A 83 10.97 3.27 -15.45
N ALA A 84 9.74 3.79 -15.47
CA ALA A 84 8.72 3.37 -16.41
C ALA A 84 9.05 3.88 -17.82
N GLU A 85 8.99 2.98 -18.81
CA GLU A 85 9.23 3.37 -20.21
C GLU A 85 8.08 4.21 -20.77
N GLY A 86 8.43 5.14 -21.64
CA GLY A 86 7.44 5.93 -22.36
C GLY A 86 6.70 7.00 -21.57
N VAL A 87 7.10 7.29 -20.34
CA VAL A 87 6.60 8.43 -19.54
C VAL A 87 7.49 9.66 -19.74
N PRO A 88 6.97 10.90 -19.55
CA PRO A 88 7.79 12.11 -19.62
C PRO A 88 8.85 12.15 -18.52
N ALA A 89 9.98 12.81 -18.79
CA ALA A 89 11.00 13.03 -17.79
C ALA A 89 10.50 13.96 -16.66
N ILE A 90 10.95 13.71 -15.43
CA ILE A 90 10.74 14.59 -14.29
C ILE A 90 11.68 15.79 -14.43
N GLY A 91 11.18 16.99 -14.17
CA GLY A 91 11.90 18.26 -14.29
C GLY A 91 11.67 19.01 -15.61
N GLU A 92 11.11 18.35 -16.64
CA GLU A 92 10.97 18.94 -18.00
C GLU A 92 9.68 18.49 -18.71
N ASN A 93 8.52 18.50 -18.06
CA ASN A 93 7.29 18.06 -18.69
C ASN A 93 6.16 19.09 -18.62
N TYR A 94 5.11 18.85 -19.42
CA TYR A 94 3.95 19.74 -19.51
C TYR A 94 3.26 19.96 -18.16
N TRP A 95 3.11 18.91 -17.35
CA TRP A 95 2.35 18.99 -16.11
C TRP A 95 3.08 19.80 -15.03
N GLU A 96 4.38 19.77 -15.01
CA GLU A 96 5.19 20.61 -14.14
C GLU A 96 5.07 22.09 -14.54
N THR A 97 5.11 22.38 -15.85
CA THR A 97 4.85 23.72 -16.37
C THR A 97 3.43 24.16 -16.04
N TRP A 98 2.44 23.28 -16.17
CA TRP A 98 1.05 23.58 -15.82
C TRP A 98 0.90 23.93 -14.32
N VAL A 99 1.57 23.21 -13.43
CA VAL A 99 1.59 23.54 -11.99
C VAL A 99 2.27 24.90 -11.76
N GLN A 100 3.41 25.16 -12.41
CA GLN A 100 4.08 26.45 -12.31
C GLN A 100 3.16 27.61 -12.71
N GLU A 101 2.49 27.52 -13.86
CA GLU A 101 1.62 28.57 -14.41
C GLU A 101 0.34 28.76 -13.57
N ASN A 102 -0.25 27.69 -13.03
CA ASN A 102 -1.54 27.73 -12.34
C ASN A 102 -1.42 27.91 -10.83
N PHE A 103 -0.28 27.60 -10.23
CA PHE A 103 0.02 27.79 -8.82
C PHE A 103 1.23 28.70 -8.59
N GLY A 104 2.41 28.29 -9.04
CA GLY A 104 3.67 28.96 -8.71
C GLY A 104 3.68 30.43 -9.06
N ASP A 105 3.33 30.79 -10.31
CA ASP A 105 3.36 32.16 -10.80
C ASP A 105 2.38 33.09 -10.05
N LYS A 106 1.26 32.55 -9.55
CA LYS A 106 0.27 33.32 -8.81
C LYS A 106 0.76 33.78 -7.44
N TYR A 107 1.64 33.00 -6.83
CA TYR A 107 2.07 33.21 -5.44
C TYR A 107 3.55 33.55 -5.30
N ASN A 108 4.25 33.86 -6.39
CA ASN A 108 5.69 34.11 -6.46
C ASN A 108 6.52 32.92 -5.93
N ILE A 109 6.14 31.71 -6.37
CA ILE A 109 6.79 30.45 -6.04
C ILE A 109 7.40 29.86 -7.31
N THR A 110 8.67 29.47 -7.24
CA THR A 110 9.31 28.65 -8.28
C THR A 110 9.17 27.18 -7.91
N MET A 111 8.50 26.41 -8.74
CA MET A 111 8.32 24.96 -8.54
C MET A 111 9.54 24.22 -9.06
N GLU A 112 10.10 23.33 -8.24
CA GLU A 112 11.18 22.42 -8.60
C GLU A 112 10.75 20.98 -8.27
N PHE A 113 10.70 20.11 -9.27
CA PHE A 113 10.33 18.70 -9.09
C PHE A 113 11.58 17.84 -9.03
N VAL A 114 11.78 17.16 -7.90
CA VAL A 114 13.00 16.42 -7.58
C VAL A 114 12.77 14.92 -7.78
N PRO A 115 13.46 14.24 -8.71
CA PRO A 115 13.28 12.81 -8.92
C PRO A 115 13.81 11.99 -7.73
N ILE A 116 12.97 11.10 -7.20
CA ILE A 116 13.31 10.14 -6.15
C ILE A 116 13.16 8.72 -6.72
N THR A 117 14.22 7.96 -6.73
CA THR A 117 14.20 6.57 -7.21
C THR A 117 13.26 5.72 -6.37
N ARG A 118 12.11 5.27 -6.94
CA ARG A 118 11.07 4.56 -6.19
C ARG A 118 11.56 3.21 -5.64
N SER A 119 12.39 2.51 -6.36
CA SER A 119 12.98 1.23 -5.91
C SER A 119 14.00 1.38 -4.78
N ASP A 120 14.48 2.60 -4.50
CA ASP A 120 15.46 2.87 -3.45
C ASP A 120 15.30 4.27 -2.84
N VAL A 121 14.14 4.48 -2.23
CA VAL A 121 13.74 5.76 -1.61
C VAL A 121 14.68 6.15 -0.47
N LEU A 122 15.08 5.17 0.35
CA LEU A 122 15.96 5.44 1.51
C LEU A 122 17.31 5.98 1.07
N THR A 123 17.96 5.36 0.10
CA THR A 123 19.25 5.85 -0.43
C THR A 123 19.08 7.21 -1.10
N SER A 124 18.00 7.42 -1.87
CA SER A 124 17.75 8.70 -2.53
C SER A 124 17.69 9.85 -1.54
N TYR A 125 16.87 9.75 -0.50
CA TYR A 125 16.79 10.81 0.52
C TYR A 125 18.06 10.92 1.36
N SER A 126 18.74 9.82 1.66
CA SER A 126 20.02 9.85 2.41
C SER A 126 21.12 10.60 1.64
N LEU A 127 21.19 10.43 0.32
CA LEU A 127 22.15 11.15 -0.53
C LEU A 127 21.83 12.64 -0.58
N LEU A 128 20.55 13.02 -0.74
CA LEU A 128 20.11 14.40 -0.73
C LEU A 128 20.34 15.07 0.63
N ALA A 129 20.07 14.36 1.73
CA ALA A 129 20.35 14.84 3.08
C ALA A 129 21.84 15.09 3.30
N ALA A 130 22.70 14.18 2.82
CA ALA A 130 24.15 14.32 2.93
C ALA A 130 24.70 15.49 2.07
N ALA A 131 24.01 15.83 0.99
CA ALA A 131 24.33 16.97 0.13
C ALA A 131 23.77 18.31 0.65
N GLU A 132 23.01 18.29 1.74
CA GLU A 132 22.24 19.44 2.26
C GLU A 132 21.24 19.99 1.20
N ASP A 133 20.62 19.10 0.42
CA ASP A 133 19.74 19.40 -0.71
C ASP A 133 18.44 18.59 -0.66
N LEU A 134 17.90 18.36 0.54
CA LEU A 134 16.59 17.71 0.70
C LEU A 134 15.48 18.53 0.03
N PRO A 135 14.48 17.90 -0.61
CA PRO A 135 13.27 18.59 -1.02
C PRO A 135 12.57 19.25 0.17
N THR A 136 11.71 20.23 -0.10
CA THR A 136 10.94 20.94 0.94
C THR A 136 10.04 19.98 1.72
N ILE A 137 9.50 18.98 1.04
CA ILE A 137 8.75 17.88 1.66
C ILE A 137 9.41 16.53 1.36
N LEU A 138 9.20 15.55 2.25
CA LEU A 138 9.54 14.15 2.04
C LEU A 138 8.25 13.34 1.97
N MET A 139 8.22 12.34 1.09
CA MET A 139 7.04 11.49 0.87
C MET A 139 7.40 10.02 1.06
N GLU A 140 6.58 9.25 1.78
CA GLU A 140 6.65 7.80 1.88
C GLU A 140 5.30 7.22 2.34
N TYR A 141 4.97 6.01 1.91
CA TYR A 141 3.78 5.29 2.36
C TYR A 141 3.98 4.51 3.67
N ASP A 142 5.22 4.32 4.07
CA ASP A 142 5.62 3.49 5.20
C ASP A 142 5.83 4.35 6.46
N TYR A 143 4.91 4.21 7.44
CA TYR A 143 4.97 4.96 8.69
C TYR A 143 6.30 4.74 9.46
N PRO A 144 6.81 3.49 9.63
CA PRO A 144 8.09 3.27 10.29
C PRO A 144 9.27 4.00 9.65
N LYS A 145 9.31 4.12 8.32
CA LYS A 145 10.38 4.88 7.63
C LYS A 145 10.29 6.37 7.91
N GLN A 146 9.10 6.95 7.85
CA GLN A 146 8.88 8.35 8.18
C GLN A 146 9.25 8.64 9.65
N ALA A 147 8.89 7.73 10.55
CA ALA A 147 9.24 7.79 11.95
C ALA A 147 10.76 7.77 12.16
N GLN A 148 11.47 6.94 11.41
CA GLN A 148 12.93 6.87 11.45
C GLN A 148 13.56 8.18 10.94
N TRP A 149 13.06 8.76 9.85
CA TRP A 149 13.57 10.05 9.33
C TRP A 149 13.37 11.20 10.31
N ALA A 150 12.28 11.20 11.10
CA ALA A 150 12.09 12.16 12.17
C ALA A 150 13.16 11.99 13.28
N ALA A 151 13.43 10.76 13.68
CA ALA A 151 14.47 10.46 14.67
C ALA A 151 15.89 10.78 14.16
N ASP A 152 16.17 10.58 12.87
CA ASP A 152 17.44 10.91 12.24
C ASP A 152 17.64 12.42 12.02
N GLY A 153 16.59 13.22 12.26
CA GLY A 153 16.65 14.68 12.15
C GLY A 153 16.53 15.18 10.69
N TYR A 154 15.98 14.40 9.79
CA TYR A 154 15.68 14.83 8.41
C TYR A 154 14.41 15.67 8.35
N LEU A 155 13.52 15.49 9.34
CA LEU A 155 12.21 16.13 9.39
C LEU A 155 12.19 17.25 10.44
N THR A 156 11.32 18.24 10.22
CA THR A 156 10.95 19.25 11.20
C THR A 156 9.48 19.15 11.56
N THR A 157 9.13 19.60 12.74
CA THR A 157 7.75 19.71 13.19
C THR A 157 7.03 20.87 12.50
N TYR A 158 5.70 20.82 12.48
CA TYR A 158 4.86 21.89 12.00
C TYR A 158 3.72 22.17 12.97
N ASP A 159 3.14 23.37 12.87
CA ASP A 159 1.97 23.74 13.64
C ASP A 159 0.70 23.29 12.90
N ILE A 160 -0.05 22.36 13.51
CA ILE A 160 -1.29 21.80 12.94
C ILE A 160 -2.40 22.86 12.82
N ASP A 161 -2.43 23.87 13.71
CA ASP A 161 -3.41 24.95 13.64
C ASP A 161 -3.06 25.92 12.49
N GLN A 162 -1.78 26.15 12.24
CA GLN A 162 -1.33 26.90 11.06
C GLN A 162 -1.66 26.12 9.78
N PHE A 163 -1.44 24.80 9.77
CA PHE A 163 -1.83 23.96 8.64
C PHE A 163 -3.33 24.05 8.36
N ALA A 164 -4.17 23.94 9.40
CA ALA A 164 -5.64 24.06 9.27
C ALA A 164 -6.08 25.42 8.71
N GLN A 165 -5.34 26.51 8.99
CA GLN A 165 -5.63 27.84 8.45
C GLN A 165 -5.21 27.99 6.99
N ILE A 166 -4.07 27.43 6.60
CA ILE A 166 -3.54 27.54 5.24
C ILE A 166 -4.20 26.53 4.31
N ALA A 167 -4.42 25.30 4.79
CA ALA A 167 -4.91 24.15 4.03
C ALA A 167 -6.20 23.56 4.64
N PRO A 168 -7.30 24.34 4.71
CA PRO A 168 -8.51 23.94 5.42
C PRO A 168 -9.25 22.75 4.79
N THR A 169 -9.27 22.64 3.47
CA THR A 169 -9.94 21.52 2.78
C THR A 169 -9.19 20.23 3.05
N TYR A 170 -7.87 20.29 2.99
CA TYR A 170 -7.01 19.16 3.31
C TYR A 170 -7.17 18.74 4.78
N TYR A 171 -7.05 19.69 5.70
CA TYR A 171 -7.21 19.43 7.13
C TYR A 171 -8.56 18.79 7.47
N ASN A 172 -9.66 19.32 6.91
CA ASN A 172 -10.98 18.76 7.15
C ASN A 172 -11.10 17.31 6.66
N ARG A 173 -10.47 16.96 5.54
CA ARG A 173 -10.41 15.56 5.09
C ARG A 173 -9.66 14.66 6.08
N MET A 174 -8.54 15.15 6.63
CA MET A 174 -7.82 14.40 7.68
C MET A 174 -8.70 14.17 8.93
N VAL A 175 -9.51 15.17 9.31
CA VAL A 175 -10.47 15.03 10.42
C VAL A 175 -11.55 14.00 10.11
N GLU A 176 -12.16 14.09 8.94
CA GLU A 176 -13.23 13.17 8.49
C GLU A 176 -12.77 11.71 8.45
N LEU A 177 -11.51 11.47 8.09
CA LEU A 177 -10.90 10.15 8.01
C LEU A 177 -10.26 9.68 9.32
N ASN A 178 -10.40 10.44 10.42
CA ASN A 178 -9.78 10.12 11.71
C ASN A 178 -8.25 9.97 11.63
N GLN A 179 -7.59 10.75 10.81
CA GLN A 179 -6.14 10.65 10.57
C GLN A 179 -5.31 11.40 11.63
N LEU A 180 -5.87 12.35 12.37
CA LEU A 180 -5.11 13.24 13.26
C LEU A 180 -4.25 12.48 14.30
N GLY A 181 -4.70 11.32 14.75
CA GLY A 181 -3.91 10.47 15.66
C GLY A 181 -2.63 9.87 15.06
N TYR A 182 -2.42 10.01 13.76
CA TYR A 182 -1.22 9.52 13.05
C TYR A 182 -0.27 10.67 12.62
N THR A 183 -0.62 11.92 12.92
CA THR A 183 0.21 13.08 12.54
C THR A 183 1.37 13.30 13.50
N GLU A 184 1.30 12.72 14.69
CA GLU A 184 2.20 13.00 15.79
C GLU A 184 3.23 11.89 16.00
N MET A 185 4.43 12.32 16.42
CA MET A 185 5.45 11.46 16.98
C MET A 185 6.06 12.16 18.20
N ASN A 186 6.17 11.43 19.32
CA ASN A 186 6.64 11.98 20.59
C ASN A 186 5.86 13.22 21.07
N GLY A 187 4.59 13.33 20.65
CA GLY A 187 3.70 14.45 21.00
C GLY A 187 3.89 15.72 20.17
N GLU A 188 4.60 15.64 19.07
CA GLU A 188 4.79 16.74 18.11
C GLU A 188 4.34 16.34 16.72
N CYS A 189 3.72 17.25 15.95
CA CYS A 189 3.23 16.98 14.61
C CYS A 189 4.38 16.98 13.59
N TYR A 190 4.56 15.87 12.91
CA TYR A 190 5.53 15.67 11.84
C TYR A 190 4.89 15.36 10.49
N PHE A 191 3.70 14.74 10.50
CA PHE A 191 3.14 14.11 9.31
C PHE A 191 1.83 14.77 8.87
N VAL A 192 1.72 15.08 7.59
CA VAL A 192 0.48 15.38 6.89
C VAL A 192 0.09 14.14 6.09
N LEU A 193 -1.17 13.78 6.08
CA LEU A 193 -1.62 12.47 5.63
C LEU A 193 -2.59 12.60 4.45
N ALA A 194 -2.20 12.07 3.30
CA ALA A 194 -3.06 12.04 2.14
C ALA A 194 -4.26 11.10 2.34
N GLU A 195 -5.36 11.39 1.68
CA GLU A 195 -6.57 10.59 1.73
C GLU A 195 -6.37 9.19 1.15
N ARG A 196 -6.88 8.16 1.84
CA ARG A 196 -7.06 6.81 1.29
C ARG A 196 -8.54 6.43 1.36
N PRO A 197 -9.30 6.60 0.27
CA PRO A 197 -10.76 6.49 0.29
C PRO A 197 -11.29 5.10 0.63
N TYR A 198 -10.51 4.05 0.40
CA TYR A 198 -10.87 2.64 0.56
C TYR A 198 -10.14 1.96 1.72
N TYR A 199 -9.65 2.70 2.70
CA TYR A 199 -8.80 2.22 3.79
C TYR A 199 -9.49 1.09 4.51
N SER A 200 -10.37 0.71 4.91
CA SER A 200 -10.92 -0.45 5.63
C SER A 200 -11.15 -1.70 4.77
N THR A 201 -10.62 -1.72 3.56
CA THR A 201 -10.77 -2.84 2.65
C THR A 201 -9.43 -3.24 2.04
N ASP A 202 -9.39 -4.39 1.42
CA ASP A 202 -8.25 -4.83 0.61
C ASP A 202 -8.68 -5.05 -0.87
N TYR A 203 -9.79 -4.45 -1.29
CA TYR A 203 -10.37 -4.68 -2.60
C TYR A 203 -9.49 -4.27 -3.79
N THR A 204 -8.42 -3.52 -3.54
CA THR A 204 -7.40 -3.22 -4.54
C THR A 204 -6.63 -4.45 -5.00
N TYR A 205 -6.67 -5.53 -4.23
CA TYR A 205 -6.12 -6.83 -4.58
C TYR A 205 -7.22 -7.88 -4.61
N ILE A 206 -7.71 -8.22 -5.80
CA ILE A 206 -8.71 -9.26 -5.95
C ILE A 206 -8.08 -10.59 -6.36
N THR A 207 -8.67 -11.66 -5.89
CA THR A 207 -8.37 -13.01 -6.37
C THR A 207 -9.45 -13.43 -7.35
N LEU A 208 -9.07 -13.61 -8.62
CA LEU A 208 -9.92 -14.17 -9.65
C LEU A 208 -9.70 -15.67 -9.74
N TYR A 209 -10.77 -16.43 -9.98
CA TYR A 209 -10.67 -17.87 -10.19
C TYR A 209 -11.58 -18.35 -11.34
N ARG A 210 -11.25 -19.51 -11.90
CA ARG A 210 -11.96 -20.18 -12.99
C ARG A 210 -13.22 -20.85 -12.47
N GLN A 211 -14.35 -20.15 -12.46
CA GLN A 211 -15.65 -20.73 -12.07
C GLN A 211 -16.09 -21.83 -13.03
N ASP A 212 -15.77 -21.71 -14.30
CA ASP A 212 -16.03 -22.77 -15.31
C ASP A 212 -15.36 -24.10 -14.93
N TRP A 213 -14.15 -24.09 -14.39
CA TRP A 213 -13.49 -25.30 -13.90
C TRP A 213 -14.17 -25.87 -12.66
N LEU A 214 -14.59 -25.00 -11.74
CA LEU A 214 -15.33 -25.43 -10.56
C LEU A 214 -16.68 -26.05 -10.94
N THR A 215 -17.41 -25.43 -11.85
CA THR A 215 -18.68 -25.94 -12.38
C THR A 215 -18.49 -27.32 -13.04
N GLN A 216 -17.40 -27.53 -13.79
CA GLN A 216 -17.08 -28.81 -14.42
C GLN A 216 -16.93 -29.93 -13.40
N ILE A 217 -16.39 -29.66 -12.22
CA ILE A 217 -16.21 -30.62 -11.13
C ILE A 217 -17.34 -30.61 -10.09
N GLY A 218 -18.43 -29.82 -10.33
CA GLY A 218 -19.66 -29.81 -9.54
C GLY A 218 -19.68 -28.89 -8.35
N TYR A 219 -18.96 -27.77 -8.41
CA TYR A 219 -19.00 -26.70 -7.42
C TYR A 219 -19.65 -25.44 -8.03
N ASP A 220 -20.67 -24.91 -7.37
CA ASP A 220 -21.37 -23.68 -7.80
C ASP A 220 -20.62 -22.40 -7.39
N SER A 221 -19.72 -22.49 -6.42
CA SER A 221 -18.91 -21.37 -5.92
C SER A 221 -17.61 -21.87 -5.28
N TYR A 222 -16.71 -20.96 -4.96
CA TYR A 222 -15.49 -21.28 -4.23
C TYR A 222 -15.80 -21.76 -2.81
N PRO A 223 -15.17 -22.83 -2.30
CA PRO A 223 -15.39 -23.35 -0.96
C PRO A 223 -15.08 -22.33 0.16
N GLU A 224 -15.85 -22.41 1.25
CA GLU A 224 -15.68 -21.53 2.41
C GLU A 224 -14.70 -22.07 3.45
N THR A 225 -14.44 -23.39 3.45
CA THR A 225 -13.55 -24.04 4.41
C THR A 225 -12.33 -24.66 3.74
N TRP A 226 -11.24 -24.77 4.50
CA TRP A 226 -10.03 -25.43 4.00
C TRP A 226 -10.27 -26.91 3.65
N ALA A 227 -11.07 -27.60 4.41
CA ALA A 227 -11.36 -29.01 4.12
C ALA A 227 -12.02 -29.18 2.75
N GLU A 228 -13.03 -28.36 2.44
CA GLU A 228 -13.71 -28.36 1.15
C GLU A 228 -12.81 -27.85 0.02
N GLU A 229 -12.02 -26.78 0.28
CA GLU A 229 -11.04 -26.27 -0.71
C GLU A 229 -10.03 -27.35 -1.08
N LYS A 230 -9.54 -28.11 -0.09
CA LYS A 230 -8.60 -29.21 -0.31
C LYS A 230 -9.22 -30.32 -1.19
N GLU A 231 -10.47 -30.70 -0.94
CA GLU A 231 -11.19 -31.68 -1.75
C GLU A 231 -11.39 -31.18 -3.19
N MET A 232 -11.77 -29.92 -3.35
CA MET A 232 -11.95 -29.27 -4.64
C MET A 232 -10.64 -29.21 -5.43
N LEU A 233 -9.53 -28.77 -4.81
CA LEU A 233 -8.22 -28.70 -5.45
C LEU A 233 -7.71 -30.09 -5.87
N GLN A 234 -7.89 -31.11 -5.01
CA GLN A 234 -7.52 -32.47 -5.34
C GLN A 234 -8.33 -33.01 -6.53
N LYS A 235 -9.62 -32.69 -6.58
CA LYS A 235 -10.48 -33.11 -7.67
C LYS A 235 -10.09 -32.49 -9.01
N LEU A 236 -9.65 -31.22 -9.04
CA LEU A 236 -9.10 -30.61 -10.25
C LEU A 236 -7.87 -31.36 -10.80
N ILE A 237 -7.00 -31.83 -9.89
CA ILE A 237 -5.83 -32.61 -10.25
C ILE A 237 -6.23 -34.03 -10.74
N ASP A 238 -7.10 -34.70 -10.01
CA ASP A 238 -7.51 -36.08 -10.30
C ASP A 238 -8.25 -36.18 -11.64
N GLU A 239 -9.02 -35.16 -12.01
CA GLU A 239 -9.71 -35.08 -13.31
C GLU A 239 -8.81 -34.52 -14.43
N GLY A 240 -7.57 -34.17 -14.11
CA GLY A 240 -6.58 -33.70 -15.09
C GLY A 240 -6.88 -32.31 -15.67
N ILE A 241 -7.64 -31.49 -14.95
CA ILE A 241 -7.98 -30.11 -15.37
C ILE A 241 -6.79 -29.19 -15.16
N CYS A 242 -6.09 -29.33 -14.02
CA CYS A 242 -4.94 -28.51 -13.66
C CYS A 242 -3.95 -29.30 -12.79
N GLU A 243 -2.65 -29.18 -13.08
CA GLU A 243 -1.61 -29.87 -12.29
C GLU A 243 -1.31 -29.19 -10.96
N ASN A 244 -1.22 -27.86 -10.96
CA ASN A 244 -0.90 -27.06 -9.77
C ASN A 244 -1.93 -25.92 -9.67
N PRO A 245 -3.14 -26.17 -9.16
CA PRO A 245 -4.25 -25.24 -9.27
C PRO A 245 -4.01 -23.88 -8.60
N LEU A 246 -3.19 -23.81 -7.55
CA LEU A 246 -2.85 -22.56 -6.87
C LEU A 246 -1.67 -21.82 -7.51
N GLY A 247 -1.03 -22.40 -8.53
CA GLY A 247 0.11 -21.80 -9.21
C GLY A 247 1.35 -21.68 -8.33
N GLY A 248 2.13 -20.65 -8.55
CA GLY A 248 3.24 -20.26 -7.70
C GLY A 248 2.81 -19.29 -6.61
N ARG A 249 3.62 -19.17 -5.57
CA ARG A 249 3.45 -18.10 -4.60
C ARG A 249 3.92 -16.79 -5.20
N MET A 250 3.08 -15.77 -5.20
CA MET A 250 3.56 -14.42 -5.48
C MET A 250 4.64 -14.04 -4.45
N VAL A 251 5.85 -13.81 -4.93
CA VAL A 251 6.97 -13.37 -4.09
C VAL A 251 6.84 -11.85 -3.85
N THR A 252 5.73 -11.42 -3.30
CA THR A 252 5.53 -10.02 -2.94
C THR A 252 5.77 -9.86 -1.45
N GLY A 253 6.77 -9.09 -1.11
CA GLY A 253 7.07 -8.72 0.26
C GLY A 253 7.28 -9.91 1.20
N ALA A 254 7.06 -9.68 2.47
CA ALA A 254 7.25 -10.68 3.51
C ALA A 254 6.10 -11.69 3.66
N GLY A 255 4.99 -11.51 2.94
CA GLY A 255 3.79 -12.34 3.04
C GLY A 255 3.09 -12.28 4.41
N VAL A 256 3.33 -11.21 5.16
CA VAL A 256 2.85 -11.06 6.56
C VAL A 256 1.35 -10.83 6.65
N ASP A 257 0.78 -10.20 5.65
CA ASP A 257 -0.66 -9.94 5.54
C ASP A 257 -1.51 -11.22 5.54
N GLN A 258 -0.93 -12.33 5.15
CA GLN A 258 -1.63 -13.63 5.10
C GLN A 258 -1.83 -14.25 6.49
N ASN A 259 -1.08 -13.82 7.50
CA ASN A 259 -1.22 -14.32 8.86
C ASN A 259 -2.53 -13.88 9.53
N TYR A 260 -3.15 -12.80 9.06
CA TYR A 260 -4.37 -12.24 9.68
C TYR A 260 -5.52 -13.25 9.69
N ALA A 261 -5.69 -14.03 8.61
CA ALA A 261 -6.71 -15.07 8.53
C ALA A 261 -6.55 -16.20 9.57
N PHE A 262 -5.36 -16.33 10.18
CA PHE A 262 -5.04 -17.36 11.17
C PHE A 262 -5.01 -16.84 12.60
N ARG A 263 -5.31 -15.54 12.82
CA ARG A 263 -5.39 -14.97 14.17
C ARG A 263 -6.71 -15.34 14.84
N SER A 264 -6.66 -15.49 16.15
CA SER A 264 -7.87 -15.65 16.97
C SER A 264 -8.61 -14.33 17.13
N PHE A 265 -9.94 -14.37 17.19
CA PHE A 265 -10.79 -13.23 17.40
C PHE A 265 -11.66 -13.41 18.67
N PRO A 266 -11.97 -12.33 19.41
CA PRO A 266 -11.44 -10.96 19.20
C PRO A 266 -9.91 -10.94 19.32
N LEU A 267 -9.27 -10.01 18.62
CA LEU A 267 -7.82 -9.87 18.67
C LEU A 267 -7.36 -9.53 20.09
N ASP A 268 -6.28 -10.18 20.52
CA ASP A 268 -5.51 -9.76 21.70
C ASP A 268 -4.68 -8.53 21.34
N GLU A 269 -4.99 -7.38 21.94
CA GLU A 269 -4.33 -6.11 21.63
C GLU A 269 -2.82 -6.14 21.89
N ALA A 270 -2.39 -6.81 22.94
CA ALA A 270 -0.96 -6.91 23.28
C ALA A 270 -0.22 -7.81 22.27
N ASN A 271 -0.83 -8.93 21.87
CA ASN A 271 -0.29 -9.79 20.84
C ASN A 271 -0.24 -9.06 19.48
N TRP A 272 -1.32 -8.33 19.13
CA TRP A 272 -1.34 -7.54 17.91
C TRP A 272 -0.28 -6.43 17.92
N ALA A 273 -0.08 -5.74 19.05
CA ALA A 273 0.97 -4.74 19.18
C ALA A 273 2.37 -5.35 19.02
N ALA A 274 2.62 -6.51 19.60
CA ALA A 274 3.92 -7.19 19.52
C ALA A 274 4.22 -7.75 18.12
N TYR A 275 3.22 -8.37 17.46
CA TYR A 275 3.41 -9.19 16.25
C TYR A 275 2.63 -8.69 15.02
N GLY A 276 1.88 -7.60 15.12
CA GLY A 276 1.05 -7.04 14.06
C GLY A 276 1.78 -6.07 13.14
N ASP A 277 3.07 -6.23 12.94
CA ASP A 277 3.85 -5.45 11.98
C ASP A 277 3.75 -6.07 10.58
N TYR A 278 3.38 -5.25 9.60
CA TYR A 278 3.34 -5.68 8.20
C TYR A 278 4.74 -5.82 7.59
N ALA A 279 5.65 -4.97 7.99
CA ALA A 279 6.97 -4.90 7.38
C ALA A 279 7.94 -5.97 7.90
N ILE A 280 7.63 -6.59 9.07
CA ILE A 280 8.51 -7.57 9.71
C ILE A 280 7.71 -8.85 10.02
N PRO A 281 7.99 -9.96 9.32
CA PRO A 281 7.28 -11.22 9.51
C PRO A 281 7.41 -11.77 10.94
N ALA A 282 6.28 -12.17 11.50
CA ALA A 282 6.16 -12.62 12.89
C ALA A 282 6.52 -14.11 13.07
N LEU A 283 7.71 -14.56 12.63
CA LEU A 283 8.12 -15.95 12.84
C LEU A 283 8.29 -16.22 14.34
N GLY A 284 7.50 -17.15 14.85
CA GLY A 284 7.38 -17.42 16.30
C GLY A 284 5.97 -17.13 16.85
N ASP A 285 5.16 -16.32 16.14
CA ASP A 285 3.74 -16.13 16.45
C ASP A 285 2.90 -17.34 16.00
N ALA A 286 1.86 -17.66 16.78
CA ALA A 286 0.99 -18.81 16.52
C ALA A 286 0.26 -18.70 15.16
N ALA A 287 -0.18 -17.50 14.78
CA ALA A 287 -0.86 -17.27 13.50
C ALA A 287 0.10 -17.49 12.33
N ASN A 288 1.37 -17.07 12.45
CA ASN A 288 2.39 -17.32 11.44
C ASN A 288 2.70 -18.82 11.33
N LYS A 289 2.79 -19.54 12.46
CA LYS A 289 2.97 -21.01 12.44
C LYS A 289 1.84 -21.71 11.71
N ALA A 290 0.61 -21.33 11.99
CA ALA A 290 -0.57 -21.92 11.35
C ALA A 290 -0.61 -21.62 9.83
N TYR A 291 -0.28 -20.41 9.44
CA TYR A 291 -0.15 -20.01 8.04
C TYR A 291 0.91 -20.83 7.30
N LEU A 292 2.14 -20.90 7.83
CA LEU A 292 3.22 -21.64 7.19
C LEU A 292 2.96 -23.15 7.15
N LYS A 293 2.27 -23.70 8.15
CA LYS A 293 1.82 -25.10 8.13
C LYS A 293 0.82 -25.36 7.01
N ARG A 294 -0.08 -24.42 6.74
CA ARG A 294 -1.01 -24.48 5.61
C ARG A 294 -0.26 -24.43 4.28
N GLU A 295 0.75 -23.57 4.15
CA GLU A 295 1.57 -23.50 2.94
C GLU A 295 2.40 -24.79 2.72
N ASN A 296 2.92 -25.39 3.80
CA ASN A 296 3.58 -26.69 3.73
C ASN A 296 2.62 -27.81 3.26
N GLU A 297 1.39 -27.82 3.77
CA GLU A 297 0.36 -28.79 3.35
C GLU A 297 0.03 -28.61 1.86
N LYS A 298 -0.21 -27.38 1.39
CA LYS A 298 -0.48 -27.07 -0.03
C LYS A 298 0.63 -27.54 -0.95
N TYR A 299 1.88 -27.30 -0.57
CA TYR A 299 3.05 -27.71 -1.34
C TYR A 299 3.16 -29.24 -1.43
N ASN A 300 3.08 -29.92 -0.30
CA ASN A 300 3.22 -31.38 -0.24
C ASN A 300 2.05 -32.14 -0.88
N LEU A 301 0.88 -31.51 -1.01
CA LEU A 301 -0.26 -32.06 -1.78
C LEU A 301 -0.17 -31.77 -3.29
N GLY A 302 0.83 -31.02 -3.74
CA GLY A 302 1.01 -30.68 -5.15
C GLY A 302 0.07 -29.57 -5.65
N PHE A 303 -0.59 -28.83 -4.76
CA PHE A 303 -1.49 -27.75 -5.16
C PHE A 303 -0.71 -26.50 -5.62
N THR A 304 0.50 -26.33 -5.11
CA THR A 304 1.41 -25.23 -5.46
C THR A 304 2.47 -25.72 -6.45
N ASN A 305 2.84 -24.87 -7.42
CA ASN A 305 3.94 -25.14 -8.33
C ASN A 305 5.22 -25.46 -7.53
N PRO A 306 5.89 -26.60 -7.77
CA PRO A 306 7.10 -26.98 -7.05
C PRO A 306 8.25 -25.97 -7.21
N GLU A 307 8.24 -25.15 -8.26
CA GLU A 307 9.23 -24.10 -8.53
C GLU A 307 8.74 -22.71 -8.12
N TYR A 308 7.74 -22.60 -7.22
CA TYR A 308 7.13 -21.32 -6.80
C TYR A 308 8.15 -20.27 -6.32
N TYR A 309 9.26 -20.69 -5.72
CA TYR A 309 10.27 -19.82 -5.13
C TYR A 309 11.12 -19.06 -6.16
N ILE A 310 11.05 -19.44 -7.43
CA ILE A 310 11.69 -18.72 -8.54
C ILE A 310 10.69 -18.09 -9.51
N THR A 311 9.39 -18.23 -9.24
CA THR A 311 8.33 -17.70 -10.10
C THR A 311 8.00 -16.27 -9.67
N ASP A 312 8.14 -15.32 -10.58
CA ASP A 312 7.77 -13.92 -10.37
C ASP A 312 6.29 -13.64 -10.71
N GLU A 313 5.80 -12.47 -10.33
CA GLU A 313 4.42 -12.05 -10.58
C GLU A 313 4.06 -12.04 -12.07
N ALA A 314 4.98 -11.61 -12.94
CA ALA A 314 4.75 -11.56 -14.37
C ALA A 314 4.53 -12.96 -14.95
N THR A 315 5.32 -13.93 -14.50
CA THR A 315 5.18 -15.35 -14.86
C THR A 315 3.88 -15.94 -14.33
N GLU A 316 3.51 -15.67 -13.07
CA GLU A 316 2.25 -16.12 -12.50
C GLU A 316 1.04 -15.54 -13.25
N LYS A 317 1.06 -14.25 -13.53
CA LYS A 317 0.05 -13.59 -14.36
C LYS A 317 -0.06 -14.25 -15.74
N ALA A 318 1.07 -14.48 -16.41
CA ALA A 318 1.10 -15.14 -17.70
C ALA A 318 0.57 -16.59 -17.63
N ASN A 319 0.86 -17.34 -16.58
CA ASN A 319 0.33 -18.69 -16.38
C ASN A 319 -1.20 -18.67 -16.22
N PHE A 320 -1.74 -17.73 -15.45
CA PHE A 320 -3.19 -17.57 -15.32
C PHE A 320 -3.84 -17.16 -16.65
N VAL A 321 -3.31 -16.13 -17.33
CA VAL A 321 -3.80 -15.66 -18.64
C VAL A 321 -3.80 -16.80 -19.68
N ASN A 322 -2.79 -17.68 -19.64
CA ASN A 322 -2.70 -18.84 -20.52
C ASN A 322 -3.50 -20.06 -20.06
N GLY A 323 -4.33 -19.93 -19.02
CA GLY A 323 -5.21 -21.01 -18.55
C GLY A 323 -4.48 -22.19 -17.91
N LYS A 324 -3.34 -21.95 -17.22
CA LYS A 324 -2.54 -23.01 -16.60
C LYS A 324 -2.79 -23.20 -15.11
N GLN A 325 -3.50 -22.29 -14.45
CA GLN A 325 -3.80 -22.35 -13.03
C GLN A 325 -5.22 -21.87 -12.73
N LEU A 326 -5.77 -22.29 -11.59
CA LEU A 326 -7.13 -22.01 -11.18
C LEU A 326 -7.36 -20.52 -10.89
N MET A 327 -6.41 -19.89 -10.20
CA MET A 327 -6.59 -18.55 -9.68
C MET A 327 -5.35 -17.68 -9.82
N PHE A 328 -5.58 -16.37 -9.75
CA PHE A 328 -4.55 -15.35 -9.65
C PHE A 328 -5.01 -14.21 -8.75
N LYS A 329 -4.17 -13.79 -7.80
CA LYS A 329 -4.40 -12.59 -7.00
C LYS A 329 -3.74 -11.42 -7.73
N GLY A 330 -4.54 -10.59 -8.35
CA GLY A 330 -4.09 -9.44 -9.12
C GLY A 330 -4.41 -8.14 -8.43
N TYR A 331 -3.62 -7.15 -8.78
CA TYR A 331 -3.84 -5.79 -8.34
C TYR A 331 -4.85 -5.09 -9.27
N MET A 332 -5.89 -4.49 -8.69
CA MET A 332 -6.90 -3.72 -9.42
C MET A 332 -6.35 -2.33 -9.73
N SER A 333 -5.46 -2.24 -10.71
CA SER A 333 -5.00 -0.96 -11.22
C SER A 333 -5.95 -0.39 -12.25
N ALA A 334 -5.76 0.88 -12.58
CA ALA A 334 -6.44 1.55 -13.67
C ALA A 334 -6.35 0.82 -15.03
N SER A 335 -5.44 -0.13 -15.16
CA SER A 335 -5.37 -1.03 -16.31
C SER A 335 -5.39 -2.47 -15.81
N MET A 336 -6.57 -3.07 -15.81
CA MET A 336 -6.71 -4.52 -15.67
C MET A 336 -6.66 -5.21 -17.05
N ASP A 337 -5.84 -4.70 -17.95
CA ASP A 337 -5.64 -5.17 -19.33
C ASP A 337 -5.23 -6.66 -19.38
N TRP A 338 -4.63 -7.20 -18.30
CA TRP A 338 -4.39 -8.63 -18.18
C TRP A 338 -5.67 -9.47 -18.10
N VAL A 339 -6.80 -8.91 -17.64
CA VAL A 339 -8.10 -9.58 -17.66
C VAL A 339 -8.66 -9.59 -19.08
N ASP A 340 -8.50 -8.48 -19.82
CA ASP A 340 -8.81 -8.45 -21.26
C ASP A 340 -7.97 -9.49 -22.03
N ALA A 341 -6.68 -9.59 -21.71
CA ALA A 341 -5.80 -10.60 -22.29
C ALA A 341 -6.21 -12.01 -21.93
N PHE A 342 -6.70 -12.25 -20.70
CA PHE A 342 -7.23 -13.54 -20.28
C PHE A 342 -8.44 -13.95 -21.14
N TYR A 343 -9.45 -13.08 -21.28
CA TYR A 343 -10.64 -13.40 -22.08
C TYR A 343 -10.33 -13.52 -23.58
N ALA A 344 -9.34 -12.78 -24.08
CA ALA A 344 -8.86 -12.95 -25.46
C ALA A 344 -8.25 -14.34 -25.71
N GLN A 345 -7.62 -14.96 -24.71
CA GLN A 345 -7.05 -16.31 -24.79
C GLN A 345 -8.06 -17.41 -24.41
N ASN A 346 -9.01 -17.10 -23.54
CA ASN A 346 -9.98 -18.05 -22.98
C ASN A 346 -11.42 -17.50 -23.17
N PRO A 347 -11.94 -17.37 -24.41
CA PRO A 347 -13.19 -16.68 -24.69
C PRO A 347 -14.44 -17.33 -24.07
N ASP A 348 -14.38 -18.60 -23.74
CA ASP A 348 -15.47 -19.38 -23.14
C ASP A 348 -15.30 -19.57 -21.61
N ALA A 349 -14.28 -18.93 -21.01
CA ALA A 349 -14.04 -19.03 -19.59
C ALA A 349 -15.02 -18.18 -18.78
N ASP A 350 -15.28 -18.62 -17.56
CA ASP A 350 -16.04 -17.85 -16.56
C ASP A 350 -15.13 -17.55 -15.37
N LEU A 351 -14.91 -16.26 -15.09
CA LEU A 351 -14.14 -15.79 -13.95
C LEU A 351 -15.06 -15.28 -12.86
N ALA A 352 -14.82 -15.73 -11.64
CA ALA A 352 -15.45 -15.19 -10.46
C ALA A 352 -14.41 -14.58 -9.51
N ILE A 353 -14.88 -13.70 -8.63
CA ILE A 353 -14.06 -13.06 -7.61
C ILE A 353 -14.16 -13.85 -6.32
N ARG A 354 -13.02 -14.27 -5.79
CA ARG A 354 -12.97 -14.89 -4.47
C ARG A 354 -12.98 -13.79 -3.40
N VAL A 355 -14.01 -13.76 -2.57
CA VAL A 355 -14.07 -12.90 -1.40
C VAL A 355 -13.07 -13.41 -0.37
N GLN A 356 -12.08 -12.61 -0.05
CA GLN A 356 -11.01 -12.93 0.89
C GLN A 356 -11.39 -12.65 2.34
N PRO A 357 -10.78 -13.41 3.25
CA PRO A 357 -10.28 -14.78 3.16
C PRO A 357 -11.44 -15.75 3.33
N THR A 358 -11.51 -16.75 2.50
CA THR A 358 -12.65 -17.66 2.53
C THR A 358 -12.40 -18.90 3.38
N THR A 359 -11.21 -19.40 3.41
CA THR A 359 -10.92 -20.69 4.02
C THR A 359 -10.38 -20.55 5.42
N VAL A 360 -11.28 -20.47 6.36
CA VAL A 360 -10.95 -20.50 7.78
C VAL A 360 -11.19 -21.89 8.33
N ASP A 361 -10.36 -22.27 9.27
CA ASP A 361 -10.58 -23.45 10.06
C ASP A 361 -11.58 -23.14 11.17
N THR A 362 -12.86 -23.43 10.89
CA THR A 362 -13.95 -23.18 11.85
C THR A 362 -13.83 -24.04 13.10
N GLU A 363 -13.16 -25.20 13.03
CA GLU A 363 -12.90 -26.03 14.23
C GLU A 363 -11.86 -25.39 15.13
N ALA A 364 -10.88 -24.67 14.56
CA ALA A 364 -9.91 -23.88 15.32
C ALA A 364 -10.48 -22.54 15.84
N GLY A 365 -11.71 -22.18 15.48
CA GLY A 365 -12.36 -20.94 15.89
C GLY A 365 -11.82 -19.70 15.20
N THR A 366 -11.15 -19.85 14.07
CA THR A 366 -10.69 -18.72 13.24
C THR A 366 -11.85 -18.06 12.50
N VAL A 367 -11.69 -16.81 12.09
CA VAL A 367 -12.66 -16.02 11.33
C VAL A 367 -12.01 -15.47 10.07
N PRO A 368 -12.80 -15.12 9.05
CA PRO A 368 -12.28 -14.58 7.80
C PRO A 368 -11.77 -13.14 7.99
N ALA A 369 -10.65 -12.98 8.66
CA ALA A 369 -10.01 -11.68 8.86
C ALA A 369 -8.96 -11.41 7.78
N PHE A 370 -8.77 -10.13 7.46
CA PHE A 370 -7.79 -9.69 6.50
C PHE A 370 -7.08 -8.42 6.98
N ARG A 371 -5.89 -8.17 6.41
CA ARG A 371 -5.20 -6.90 6.62
C ARG A 371 -5.93 -5.81 5.86
N ALA A 372 -6.31 -4.76 6.58
CA ALA A 372 -6.83 -3.53 6.01
C ALA A 372 -5.71 -2.48 5.91
N ASN A 373 -5.87 -1.57 4.98
CA ASN A 373 -4.99 -0.41 4.92
C ASN A 373 -5.26 0.55 6.08
N ASN A 374 -4.25 1.32 6.47
CA ASN A 374 -4.43 2.47 7.35
C ASN A 374 -5.30 3.54 6.67
N PRO A 375 -5.94 4.47 7.43
CA PRO A 375 -6.81 5.49 6.88
C PRO A 375 -6.07 6.59 6.09
N PHE A 376 -4.82 6.39 5.76
CA PHE A 376 -3.98 7.32 4.99
C PHE A 376 -3.22 6.60 3.87
N GLY A 377 -2.96 7.35 2.80
CA GLY A 377 -2.11 6.96 1.69
C GLY A 377 -0.68 7.46 1.89
N MET A 378 -0.27 8.41 1.06
CA MET A 378 1.02 9.06 1.19
C MET A 378 1.11 9.81 2.53
N MET A 379 2.22 9.63 3.22
CA MET A 379 2.63 10.49 4.33
C MET A 379 3.59 11.54 3.81
N ILE A 380 3.31 12.78 4.14
CA ILE A 380 4.12 13.94 3.79
C ILE A 380 4.69 14.53 5.07
N SER A 381 5.97 14.85 5.05
CA SER A 381 6.65 15.53 6.14
C SER A 381 7.48 16.70 5.61
N PHE A 382 7.79 17.66 6.46
CA PHE A 382 8.59 18.80 6.08
C PHE A 382 10.06 18.58 6.39
N SER A 383 10.92 18.97 5.46
CA SER A 383 12.37 18.86 5.60
C SER A 383 12.89 19.76 6.72
N SER A 384 13.82 19.24 7.53
CA SER A 384 14.56 20.07 8.50
C SER A 384 15.48 21.14 7.87
N GLN A 385 15.66 21.08 6.55
CA GLN A 385 16.42 22.07 5.77
C GLN A 385 15.53 23.16 5.17
N ALA A 386 14.20 22.99 5.21
CA ALA A 386 13.24 23.94 4.65
C ALA A 386 13.06 25.17 5.58
N THR A 387 12.91 26.33 4.96
CA THR A 387 12.56 27.59 5.66
C THR A 387 11.06 27.63 5.98
N GLU A 388 10.65 28.54 6.88
CA GLU A 388 9.24 28.75 7.21
C GLU A 388 8.39 29.12 5.98
N ASP A 389 8.93 29.92 5.06
CA ASP A 389 8.24 30.31 3.83
C ASP A 389 8.09 29.13 2.86
N GLU A 390 9.10 28.26 2.75
CA GLU A 390 9.02 27.04 1.94
C GLU A 390 8.01 26.05 2.52
N ILE A 391 7.96 25.87 3.85
CA ILE A 391 6.95 25.05 4.53
C ILE A 391 5.54 25.59 4.28
N LYS A 392 5.36 26.91 4.41
CA LYS A 392 4.10 27.57 4.09
C LYS A 392 3.71 27.37 2.62
N ALA A 393 4.64 27.52 1.69
CA ALA A 393 4.43 27.29 0.26
C ALA A 393 4.01 25.82 0.00
N ALA A 394 4.60 24.85 0.71
CA ALA A 394 4.22 23.45 0.62
C ALA A 394 2.80 23.19 1.14
N MET A 395 2.40 23.81 2.25
CA MET A 395 1.02 23.73 2.76
C MET A 395 0.02 24.32 1.74
N MET A 396 0.35 25.46 1.13
CA MET A 396 -0.45 26.07 0.06
C MET A 396 -0.56 25.15 -1.16
N TYR A 397 0.54 24.53 -1.57
CA TYR A 397 0.54 23.57 -2.69
C TYR A 397 -0.37 22.35 -2.42
N MET A 398 -0.32 21.80 -1.22
CA MET A 398 -1.17 20.66 -0.83
C MET A 398 -2.66 21.04 -0.85
N GLU A 399 -3.03 22.22 -0.32
CA GLU A 399 -4.41 22.71 -0.41
C GLU A 399 -4.84 22.93 -1.86
N TRP A 400 -4.01 23.62 -2.66
CA TRP A 400 -4.30 23.90 -4.07
C TRP A 400 -4.51 22.62 -4.87
N MET A 401 -3.67 21.59 -4.63
CA MET A 401 -3.80 20.30 -5.28
C MET A 401 -5.06 19.53 -4.82
N THR A 402 -5.54 19.80 -3.60
CA THR A 402 -6.74 19.13 -3.03
C THR A 402 -8.04 19.66 -3.64
N LEU A 403 -8.03 20.85 -4.24
CA LEU A 403 -9.22 21.39 -4.88
C LEU A 403 -9.62 20.57 -6.09
N GLU A 404 -10.92 20.25 -6.16
CA GLU A 404 -11.49 19.30 -7.13
C GLU A 404 -11.08 19.57 -8.57
N GLU A 405 -11.12 20.84 -9.02
CA GLU A 405 -10.78 21.24 -10.38
C GLU A 405 -9.29 20.95 -10.71
N ASN A 406 -8.39 21.29 -9.79
CA ASN A 406 -6.95 21.12 -9.99
C ASN A 406 -6.59 19.63 -9.93
N LEU A 407 -7.11 18.93 -8.93
CA LEU A 407 -6.90 17.50 -8.75
C LEU A 407 -7.42 16.71 -9.95
N PHE A 408 -8.65 16.99 -10.39
CA PHE A 408 -9.25 16.33 -11.55
C PHE A 408 -8.41 16.55 -12.81
N THR A 409 -7.97 17.79 -13.06
CA THR A 409 -7.12 18.10 -14.21
C THR A 409 -5.79 17.34 -14.17
N MET A 410 -5.15 17.25 -13.00
CA MET A 410 -3.91 16.48 -12.87
C MET A 410 -4.13 14.98 -13.07
N GLN A 411 -5.26 14.45 -12.61
CA GLN A 411 -5.57 13.01 -12.69
C GLN A 411 -6.06 12.56 -14.06
N TRP A 412 -6.90 13.37 -14.71
CA TRP A 412 -7.58 12.98 -15.95
C TRP A 412 -7.07 13.71 -17.19
N GLY A 413 -6.43 14.85 -17.01
CA GLY A 413 -6.01 15.71 -18.13
C GLY A 413 -7.19 16.49 -18.73
N PHE A 414 -7.26 16.56 -20.05
CA PHE A 414 -8.24 17.36 -20.81
C PHE A 414 -9.17 16.45 -21.61
N GLU A 415 -10.48 16.77 -21.58
CA GLU A 415 -11.50 16.05 -22.34
C GLU A 415 -11.21 16.11 -23.84
N GLY A 416 -11.36 14.96 -24.52
CA GLY A 416 -11.07 14.80 -25.95
C GLY A 416 -9.59 14.66 -26.27
N GLU A 417 -8.68 14.92 -25.31
CA GLU A 417 -7.25 14.69 -25.46
C GLU A 417 -6.78 13.48 -24.65
N HIS A 418 -7.14 13.41 -23.36
CA HIS A 418 -6.69 12.38 -22.41
C HIS A 418 -7.81 11.44 -22.00
N TYR A 419 -9.04 11.94 -21.94
CA TYR A 419 -10.21 11.15 -21.60
C TYR A 419 -11.42 11.60 -22.43
N ASN A 420 -12.40 10.71 -22.55
CA ASN A 420 -13.75 11.03 -22.99
C ASN A 420 -14.75 10.75 -21.88
N LEU A 421 -15.90 11.40 -21.92
CA LEU A 421 -17.03 11.04 -21.05
C LEU A 421 -17.83 9.91 -21.69
N GLU A 422 -17.89 8.75 -21.05
CA GLU A 422 -18.76 7.64 -21.40
C GLU A 422 -19.83 7.49 -20.30
N ASN A 423 -21.10 7.70 -20.62
CA ASN A 423 -22.20 7.72 -19.64
C ASN A 423 -22.01 8.71 -18.48
N GLY A 424 -21.27 9.79 -18.73
CA GLY A 424 -20.95 10.81 -17.72
C GLY A 424 -19.70 10.52 -16.89
N LEU A 425 -19.06 9.38 -17.09
CA LEU A 425 -17.81 9.00 -16.41
C LEU A 425 -16.59 9.29 -17.27
N PRO A 426 -15.47 9.75 -16.69
CA PRO A 426 -14.23 9.91 -17.42
C PRO A 426 -13.61 8.55 -17.72
N VAL A 427 -13.35 8.29 -19.00
CA VAL A 427 -12.68 7.08 -19.48
C VAL A 427 -11.42 7.49 -20.24
N SER A 428 -10.26 7.01 -19.81
CA SER A 428 -8.99 7.36 -20.42
C SER A 428 -8.94 6.95 -21.89
N ILE A 429 -8.44 7.86 -22.73
CA ILE A 429 -8.06 7.58 -24.10
C ILE A 429 -6.66 6.95 -24.05
N GLY A 430 -6.56 5.67 -24.46
CA GLY A 430 -5.25 5.01 -24.53
C GLY A 430 -4.32 5.66 -25.56
N ASP A 431 -3.02 5.46 -25.40
CA ASP A 431 -1.98 5.81 -26.38
C ASP A 431 -1.90 7.30 -26.78
N TYR A 432 -2.15 8.20 -25.81
CA TYR A 432 -1.94 9.64 -26.07
C TYR A 432 -0.49 9.93 -26.48
N ALA A 433 -0.31 10.46 -27.70
CA ALA A 433 1.00 10.70 -28.31
C ALA A 433 1.40 12.19 -28.34
N GLY A 434 0.65 13.07 -27.68
CA GLY A 434 0.90 14.53 -27.69
C GLY A 434 1.91 14.98 -26.63
N ASP A 435 2.21 16.27 -26.66
CA ASP A 435 3.20 16.91 -25.76
C ASP A 435 2.73 16.98 -24.30
N LYS A 436 1.42 16.78 -24.04
CA LYS A 436 0.83 16.78 -22.70
C LYS A 436 0.72 15.38 -22.09
N LYS A 437 1.59 14.46 -22.51
CA LYS A 437 1.58 13.10 -22.00
C LYS A 437 1.69 13.08 -20.47
N GLN A 438 0.82 12.31 -19.84
CA GLN A 438 0.88 12.12 -18.39
C GLN A 438 2.02 11.19 -18.00
N GLY A 439 2.54 11.38 -16.79
CA GLY A 439 3.50 10.49 -16.17
C GLY A 439 2.89 9.15 -15.78
N TYR A 440 3.66 8.35 -15.06
CA TYR A 440 3.23 7.04 -14.58
C TYR A 440 1.87 7.15 -13.89
N ASN A 441 0.96 6.25 -14.27
CA ASN A 441 -0.35 6.12 -13.66
C ASN A 441 -1.11 7.46 -13.57
N ASN A 442 -1.28 8.13 -14.72
CA ASN A 442 -1.93 9.44 -14.80
C ASN A 442 -1.27 10.50 -13.90
N SER A 443 0.05 10.57 -13.95
CA SER A 443 0.86 11.51 -13.14
C SER A 443 0.66 11.36 -11.62
N LYS A 444 0.38 10.14 -11.12
CA LYS A 444 0.10 9.88 -9.72
C LYS A 444 1.12 10.49 -8.76
N ASP A 445 2.39 10.42 -9.11
CA ASP A 445 3.46 10.85 -8.21
C ASP A 445 3.51 12.38 -8.01
N TYR A 446 2.71 13.16 -8.76
CA TYR A 446 2.52 14.60 -8.55
C TYR A 446 1.32 14.94 -7.63
N TRP A 447 0.24 14.16 -7.69
CA TRP A 447 -0.98 14.45 -6.95
C TRP A 447 -1.20 13.54 -5.72
N CYS A 448 -0.39 12.50 -5.55
CA CYS A 448 -0.48 11.60 -4.40
C CYS A 448 -0.23 12.29 -3.05
N VAL A 449 0.27 13.51 -3.06
CA VAL A 449 0.37 14.37 -1.86
C VAL A 449 -0.98 14.72 -1.23
N THR A 450 -2.10 14.47 -1.92
CA THR A 450 -3.44 14.79 -1.41
C THR A 450 -4.32 13.57 -1.25
N ILE A 451 -4.28 12.66 -2.22
CA ILE A 451 -5.12 11.47 -2.27
C ILE A 451 -4.37 10.33 -2.96
N GLU A 452 -4.63 9.10 -2.58
CA GLU A 452 -4.00 7.95 -3.22
C GLU A 452 -4.71 7.49 -4.50
N ALA A 453 -5.90 8.01 -4.77
CA ALA A 453 -6.81 7.51 -5.81
C ALA A 453 -7.20 8.57 -6.85
N ARG A 454 -7.50 8.14 -8.10
CA ARG A 454 -8.16 9.02 -9.07
C ARG A 454 -9.61 9.24 -8.68
N ASN A 455 -10.12 10.44 -8.79
CA ASN A 455 -11.50 10.77 -8.50
C ASN A 455 -12.37 10.65 -9.77
N ALA A 456 -13.43 9.87 -9.72
CA ALA A 456 -14.42 9.73 -10.79
C ALA A 456 -15.86 9.81 -10.27
N GLY A 457 -16.07 10.16 -9.01
CA GLY A 457 -17.37 10.23 -8.38
C GLY A 457 -17.57 9.20 -7.26
N THR A 458 -18.60 8.36 -7.36
CA THR A 458 -18.88 7.30 -6.37
C THR A 458 -17.90 6.13 -6.50
N ILE A 459 -17.84 5.22 -5.54
CA ILE A 459 -17.00 4.02 -5.65
C ILE A 459 -17.41 3.17 -6.88
N GLU A 460 -18.69 3.09 -7.15
CA GLU A 460 -19.25 2.39 -8.31
C GLU A 460 -18.77 3.03 -9.62
N ASP A 461 -18.87 4.36 -9.72
CA ASP A 461 -18.39 5.11 -10.89
C ASP A 461 -16.94 4.84 -11.20
N MET A 462 -16.21 4.68 -10.17
CA MET A 462 -14.79 4.54 -10.18
C MET A 462 -14.35 3.15 -10.52
N ILE A 463 -14.99 2.13 -9.96
CA ILE A 463 -14.84 0.75 -10.39
C ILE A 463 -15.22 0.65 -11.88
N ALA A 464 -16.34 1.25 -12.28
CA ALA A 464 -16.79 1.26 -13.66
C ALA A 464 -15.78 1.92 -14.62
N SER A 465 -15.20 3.06 -14.24
CA SER A 465 -14.20 3.76 -15.08
C SER A 465 -12.86 3.00 -15.18
N ALA A 466 -12.58 2.10 -14.24
CA ALA A 466 -11.37 1.28 -14.20
C ALA A 466 -11.57 -0.15 -14.71
N SER A 467 -12.82 -0.58 -14.93
CA SER A 467 -13.12 -1.96 -15.34
C SER A 467 -12.58 -2.30 -16.72
N PRO A 468 -12.09 -3.54 -16.91
CA PRO A 468 -11.62 -4.02 -18.20
C PRO A 468 -12.76 -4.02 -19.26
N LYS A 469 -12.43 -3.71 -20.51
CA LYS A 469 -13.42 -3.61 -21.58
C LYS A 469 -13.74 -4.94 -22.27
N GLY A 470 -12.85 -5.92 -22.19
CA GLY A 470 -13.00 -7.24 -22.83
C GLY A 470 -13.67 -8.29 -21.96
N CYS A 471 -14.06 -7.98 -20.73
CA CYS A 471 -14.72 -8.90 -19.82
C CYS A 471 -16.25 -8.89 -19.95
N PRO A 472 -16.96 -9.89 -19.39
CA PRO A 472 -18.42 -9.92 -19.33
C PRO A 472 -19.00 -8.66 -18.70
N GLU A 473 -20.25 -8.32 -19.11
CA GLU A 473 -20.94 -7.09 -18.67
C GLU A 473 -21.15 -7.04 -17.14
N ASP A 474 -21.33 -8.18 -16.50
CA ASP A 474 -21.55 -8.33 -15.06
C ASP A 474 -20.25 -8.33 -14.22
N PHE A 475 -19.08 -8.31 -14.86
CA PHE A 475 -17.81 -8.34 -14.15
C PHE A 475 -17.57 -7.11 -13.25
N THR A 476 -17.97 -5.95 -13.73
CA THR A 476 -17.94 -4.69 -12.96
C THR A 476 -18.81 -4.79 -11.70
N ASP A 477 -20.03 -5.34 -11.84
CA ASP A 477 -20.95 -5.54 -10.72
C ASP A 477 -20.35 -6.51 -9.68
N ALA A 478 -19.68 -7.57 -10.12
CA ALA A 478 -18.99 -8.50 -9.23
C ALA A 478 -17.86 -7.83 -8.43
N ILE A 479 -17.13 -6.89 -9.02
CA ILE A 479 -16.11 -6.10 -8.30
C ILE A 479 -16.76 -5.19 -7.25
N ILE A 480 -17.87 -4.55 -7.58
CA ILE A 480 -18.62 -3.70 -6.65
C ILE A 480 -19.16 -4.53 -5.48
N GLU A 481 -19.72 -5.70 -5.76
CA GLU A 481 -20.20 -6.63 -4.72
C GLU A 481 -19.05 -7.08 -3.79
N HIS A 482 -17.89 -7.38 -4.36
CA HIS A 482 -16.70 -7.72 -3.58
C HIS A 482 -16.28 -6.59 -2.63
N TYR A 483 -16.25 -5.35 -3.12
CA TYR A 483 -15.94 -4.19 -2.28
C TYR A 483 -16.90 -4.09 -1.08
N TYR A 484 -18.21 -4.20 -1.32
CA TYR A 484 -19.19 -4.12 -0.24
C TYR A 484 -19.16 -5.33 0.70
N ALA A 485 -18.83 -6.51 0.19
CA ALA A 485 -18.60 -7.67 1.04
C ALA A 485 -17.44 -7.44 2.03
N GLN A 486 -16.34 -6.86 1.57
CA GLN A 486 -15.22 -6.50 2.43
C GLN A 486 -15.57 -5.38 3.42
N LYS A 487 -16.30 -4.35 2.99
CA LYS A 487 -16.83 -3.31 3.89
C LYS A 487 -17.63 -3.93 5.04
N LYS A 488 -18.51 -4.87 4.73
CA LYS A 488 -19.30 -5.59 5.74
C LYS A 488 -18.43 -6.41 6.70
N MET A 489 -17.36 -7.03 6.21
CA MET A 489 -16.41 -7.73 7.08
C MET A 489 -15.66 -6.75 7.98
N ALA A 490 -15.30 -5.58 7.46
CA ALA A 490 -14.67 -4.52 8.25
C ALA A 490 -15.59 -4.01 9.38
N GLU A 491 -16.88 -3.80 9.08
CA GLU A 491 -17.89 -3.43 10.08
C GLU A 491 -18.08 -4.51 11.17
N GLN A 492 -17.78 -5.76 10.87
CA GLN A 492 -17.76 -6.87 11.80
C GLN A 492 -16.47 -6.97 12.62
N GLY A 493 -15.49 -6.10 12.36
CA GLY A 493 -14.19 -6.10 13.04
C GLY A 493 -13.17 -7.11 12.48
N TYR A 494 -13.38 -7.61 11.26
CA TYR A 494 -12.49 -8.58 10.62
C TYR A 494 -11.45 -7.95 9.68
N ALA A 495 -11.46 -6.62 9.56
CA ALA A 495 -10.42 -5.85 8.89
C ALA A 495 -9.47 -5.27 9.94
N VAL A 496 -8.20 -5.64 9.87
CA VAL A 496 -7.20 -5.28 10.87
C VAL A 496 -6.08 -4.48 10.21
N SER A 497 -5.92 -3.24 10.63
CA SER A 497 -4.77 -2.42 10.21
C SER A 497 -3.53 -2.73 11.03
N ASP A 498 -2.37 -2.28 10.54
CA ASP A 498 -1.10 -2.45 11.24
C ASP A 498 -1.09 -1.71 12.58
N CYS A 499 -0.36 -2.25 13.54
CA CYS A 499 -0.05 -1.55 14.77
C CYS A 499 1.11 -0.58 14.54
N ASN A 500 0.81 0.70 14.44
CA ASN A 500 1.80 1.77 14.39
C ASN A 500 2.09 2.32 15.79
N PHE A 501 3.25 2.92 15.96
CA PHE A 501 3.68 3.53 17.22
C PHE A 501 4.01 5.00 16.99
N SER A 502 3.60 5.85 17.93
CA SER A 502 3.97 7.27 17.96
C SER A 502 5.39 7.52 18.53
N VAL A 503 6.18 6.47 18.53
CA VAL A 503 7.62 6.47 18.89
C VAL A 503 8.36 5.57 17.90
N VAL A 504 9.66 5.84 17.72
CA VAL A 504 10.50 4.97 16.89
C VAL A 504 10.72 3.63 17.58
N ILE A 505 10.63 2.54 16.83
CA ILE A 505 11.08 1.21 17.24
C ILE A 505 12.49 1.04 16.68
N GLU A 506 13.50 1.40 17.47
CA GLU A 506 14.89 1.46 17.01
C GLU A 506 15.44 0.09 16.57
N SER A 507 15.04 -0.97 17.26
CA SER A 507 15.41 -2.34 16.90
C SER A 507 14.82 -2.78 15.55
N ALA A 508 13.65 -2.27 15.17
CA ALA A 508 13.10 -2.53 13.84
C ALA A 508 14.01 -1.93 12.75
N ALA A 509 14.44 -0.68 12.91
CA ALA A 509 15.36 -0.04 11.98
C ALA A 509 16.72 -0.76 11.89
N GLU A 510 17.21 -1.35 13.00
CA GLU A 510 18.47 -2.08 13.03
C GLU A 510 18.39 -3.45 12.35
N TYR A 511 17.30 -4.22 12.56
CA TYR A 511 17.26 -5.64 12.19
C TYR A 511 16.36 -5.96 10.99
N GLN A 512 15.43 -5.10 10.58
CA GLN A 512 14.39 -5.39 9.59
C GLN A 512 14.94 -6.00 8.30
N ALA A 513 15.92 -5.39 7.67
CA ALA A 513 16.45 -5.84 6.38
C ALA A 513 17.06 -7.25 6.44
N ALA A 514 17.80 -7.54 7.52
CA ALA A 514 18.38 -8.86 7.74
C ALA A 514 17.31 -9.91 8.04
N LEU A 515 16.32 -9.54 8.85
CA LEU A 515 15.21 -10.43 9.21
C LEU A 515 14.31 -10.75 8.01
N LEU A 516 14.07 -9.80 7.11
CA LEU A 516 13.32 -10.06 5.86
C LEU A 516 14.00 -11.13 5.00
N THR A 517 15.31 -11.02 4.79
CA THR A 517 16.09 -12.02 4.04
C THR A 517 16.03 -13.38 4.72
N LEU A 518 16.25 -13.41 6.02
CA LEU A 518 16.24 -14.66 6.80
C LEU A 518 14.86 -15.33 6.82
N TYR A 519 13.78 -14.53 6.90
CA TYR A 519 12.42 -15.04 6.83
C TYR A 519 12.13 -15.70 5.49
N GLN A 520 12.57 -15.12 4.39
CA GLN A 520 12.37 -15.71 3.06
C GLN A 520 13.01 -17.09 2.97
N GLU A 521 14.25 -17.24 3.44
CA GLU A 521 14.94 -18.52 3.49
C GLU A 521 14.19 -19.54 4.37
N TYR A 522 13.79 -19.14 5.58
CA TYR A 522 13.11 -20.02 6.53
C TYR A 522 11.69 -20.40 6.08
N ARG A 523 10.96 -19.44 5.47
CA ARG A 523 9.66 -19.70 4.86
C ARG A 523 9.73 -20.80 3.81
N ASP A 524 10.72 -20.71 2.92
CA ASP A 524 10.86 -21.69 1.84
C ASP A 524 11.32 -23.06 2.38
N GLU A 525 12.22 -23.07 3.35
CA GLU A 525 12.60 -24.30 4.06
C GLU A 525 11.42 -24.98 4.76
N LEU A 526 10.55 -24.20 5.42
CA LEU A 526 9.35 -24.69 6.10
C LEU A 526 8.26 -25.16 5.11
N THR A 527 8.10 -24.44 4.00
CA THR A 527 7.12 -24.81 2.97
C THR A 527 7.48 -26.15 2.32
N MET A 528 8.75 -26.41 2.07
CA MET A 528 9.22 -27.59 1.33
C MET A 528 9.58 -28.79 2.21
N CYS A 529 9.64 -28.65 3.53
CA CYS A 529 10.03 -29.76 4.39
C CYS A 529 8.96 -30.85 4.46
N ASP A 530 9.36 -32.06 4.93
CA ASP A 530 8.42 -33.12 5.24
C ASP A 530 7.40 -32.63 6.30
N PRO A 531 6.09 -32.81 6.08
CA PRO A 531 5.06 -32.43 7.05
C PRO A 531 5.28 -32.97 8.47
N ALA A 532 5.87 -34.16 8.59
CA ALA A 532 6.18 -34.76 9.89
C ALA A 532 7.30 -34.04 10.66
N GLU A 533 8.14 -33.31 9.96
CA GLU A 533 9.26 -32.54 10.55
C GLU A 533 8.90 -31.08 10.79
N PHE A 534 7.79 -30.59 10.24
CA PHE A 534 7.43 -29.18 10.21
C PHE A 534 7.46 -28.52 11.60
N ASP A 535 6.80 -29.10 12.60
CA ASP A 535 6.67 -28.46 13.92
C ASP A 535 8.03 -28.30 14.61
N ALA A 536 8.89 -29.34 14.55
CA ALA A 536 10.23 -29.28 15.15
C ALA A 536 11.13 -28.28 14.42
N LYS A 537 11.06 -28.23 13.10
CA LYS A 537 11.82 -27.31 12.25
C LYS A 537 11.34 -25.88 12.45
N TYR A 538 10.02 -25.63 12.54
CA TYR A 538 9.49 -24.32 12.84
C TYR A 538 10.02 -23.77 14.17
N ASP A 539 9.96 -24.57 15.23
CA ASP A 539 10.41 -24.15 16.57
C ASP A 539 11.92 -23.85 16.58
N GLU A 540 12.72 -24.60 15.83
CA GLU A 540 14.16 -24.33 15.67
C GLU A 540 14.41 -23.00 14.93
N LEU A 541 13.74 -22.80 13.79
CA LEU A 541 13.96 -21.62 12.95
C LEU A 541 13.40 -20.35 13.60
N ALA A 542 12.24 -20.44 14.27
CA ALA A 542 11.69 -19.34 15.05
C ALA A 542 12.65 -18.88 16.16
N LYS A 543 13.31 -19.82 16.83
CA LYS A 543 14.34 -19.50 17.82
C LYS A 543 15.52 -18.77 17.20
N LYS A 544 16.04 -19.25 16.07
CA LYS A 544 17.15 -18.58 15.35
C LYS A 544 16.75 -17.18 14.88
N TYR A 545 15.52 -17.01 14.43
CA TYR A 545 14.96 -15.73 13.99
C TYR A 545 14.85 -14.73 15.16
N ALA A 546 14.37 -15.19 16.31
CA ALA A 546 14.34 -14.39 17.53
C ALA A 546 15.76 -13.94 17.96
N GLU A 547 16.74 -14.87 17.95
CA GLU A 547 18.15 -14.60 18.28
C GLU A 547 18.83 -13.67 17.26
N ALA A 548 18.35 -13.60 16.02
CA ALA A 548 18.85 -12.71 14.96
C ALA A 548 18.38 -11.24 15.10
N GLY A 549 17.60 -10.91 16.13
CA GLY A 549 17.15 -9.55 16.42
C GLY A 549 15.63 -9.40 16.56
N TYR A 550 14.85 -10.38 16.11
CA TYR A 550 13.38 -10.26 16.16
C TYR A 550 12.84 -10.17 17.60
N GLN A 551 13.49 -10.84 18.58
CA GLN A 551 13.07 -10.72 19.98
C GLN A 551 13.23 -9.29 20.51
N ALA A 552 14.28 -8.56 20.10
CA ALA A 552 14.47 -7.17 20.50
C ALA A 552 13.32 -6.28 19.98
N ILE A 553 12.86 -6.52 18.75
CA ILE A 553 11.72 -5.81 18.15
C ILE A 553 10.43 -6.10 18.93
N VAL A 554 10.16 -7.36 19.24
CA VAL A 554 8.96 -7.76 20.02
C VAL A 554 8.98 -7.13 21.41
N ASP A 555 10.14 -7.12 22.09
CA ASP A 555 10.29 -6.54 23.42
C ASP A 555 10.07 -5.03 23.39
N GLU A 556 10.68 -4.31 22.44
CA GLU A 556 10.54 -2.86 22.30
C GLU A 556 9.11 -2.45 21.91
N ARG A 557 8.45 -3.15 20.97
CA ARG A 557 7.05 -2.93 20.61
C ARG A 557 6.13 -3.19 21.81
N THR A 558 6.40 -4.23 22.59
CA THR A 558 5.64 -4.53 23.83
C THR A 558 5.82 -3.42 24.86
N GLU A 559 7.02 -2.89 25.02
CA GLU A 559 7.30 -1.77 25.92
C GLU A 559 6.59 -0.50 25.46
N ALA A 560 6.64 -0.16 24.16
CA ALA A 560 5.94 0.98 23.59
C ALA A 560 4.41 0.86 23.74
N TYR A 561 3.85 -0.34 23.54
CA TYR A 561 2.43 -0.61 23.79
C TYR A 561 2.05 -0.36 25.25
N ASN A 562 2.82 -0.89 26.20
CA ASN A 562 2.57 -0.72 27.63
C ASN A 562 2.69 0.74 28.09
N ALA A 563 3.49 1.53 27.37
CA ALA A 563 3.61 2.98 27.57
C ALA A 563 2.45 3.80 26.95
N GLY A 564 1.56 3.14 26.20
CA GLY A 564 0.42 3.78 25.54
C GLY A 564 0.73 4.45 24.20
N ASN A 565 1.85 4.12 23.58
CA ASN A 565 2.34 4.74 22.35
C ASN A 565 1.88 4.02 21.07
N SER A 566 1.00 3.02 21.17
CA SER A 566 0.48 2.30 20.00
C SER A 566 -0.84 2.89 19.50
N THR A 567 -1.10 2.75 18.19
CA THR A 567 -2.44 2.93 17.64
C THR A 567 -3.39 1.90 18.24
N LYS A 568 -4.67 2.26 18.35
CA LYS A 568 -5.69 1.35 18.88
C LYS A 568 -6.26 0.50 17.75
N LEU A 569 -6.67 -0.73 18.10
CA LEU A 569 -7.46 -1.55 17.17
C LEU A 569 -8.69 -0.76 16.70
N PRO A 570 -9.03 -0.84 15.40
CA PRO A 570 -10.30 -0.34 14.91
C PRO A 570 -11.44 -1.00 15.72
N LYS A 571 -12.38 -0.20 16.20
CA LYS A 571 -13.54 -0.69 16.93
C LYS A 571 -14.70 -0.89 15.98
#